data_51e9cbcce42aedef8ef688379f7e756c
#
_entry.id   51e9cbcce42aedef8ef688379f7e756c
#
_cell.length_a   1.000
_cell.length_b   1.000
_cell.length_c   1.000
_cell.angle_alpha   90.00
_cell.angle_beta   90.00
_cell.angle_gamma   90.00
#
_symmetry.space_group_name_H-M   'P 1'
#
loop_
_entity.id
_entity.type
_entity.pdbx_description
1 polymer ?
#
loop_
_entity_poly.entity_id
_entity_poly.type
_entity_poly.pdbx_seq_one_letter_code
_entity_poly.pdbx_strand_id
1 'polypeptide(L)'
;LVIVDVNHASYTDEPALVTMASSLVVLDHHRQSGESFPNPTLSYIESYASSACEMVAEILQYVGDEVKLKSYEADVMYSGIMIDTNNFLNKPGVRTFEAVAFLRRCGADISRIRKLLRCDINEYKIRAQAVQNTEIFMEHYAIAQCDANGCESPTIVGAKIANELLDVDKIKATFVLTEYEGKVYVSARSIDELNVQIVMERLGGGGHINSAGTQLENC
;
A
#
# COMPACT_ATOMS: atom_id res chain seq x y z
N LEU A 1 -23.28 5.01 5.15
CA LEU A 1 -21.97 4.39 5.32
C LEU A 1 -21.15 4.67 4.05
N VAL A 2 -19.94 5.18 4.24
CA VAL A 2 -18.94 5.31 3.17
C VAL A 2 -17.80 4.36 3.49
N ILE A 3 -17.49 3.48 2.54
CA ILE A 3 -16.37 2.54 2.62
C ILE A 3 -15.32 3.02 1.62
N VAL A 4 -14.08 3.11 2.07
CA VAL A 4 -12.94 3.52 1.26
C VAL A 4 -11.84 2.46 1.31
N ASP A 5 -11.12 2.28 0.20
CA ASP A 5 -9.93 1.44 0.10
C ASP A 5 -10.19 -0.08 0.22
N VAL A 6 -11.44 -0.50 0.18
CA VAL A 6 -11.86 -1.92 0.06
C VAL A 6 -13.09 -2.05 -0.82
N ASN A 7 -13.15 -3.10 -1.63
CA ASN A 7 -14.28 -3.40 -2.50
C ASN A 7 -14.98 -4.73 -2.17
N HIS A 8 -14.58 -5.38 -1.08
CA HIS A 8 -15.11 -6.67 -0.66
C HIS A 8 -15.49 -6.65 0.82
N ALA A 9 -16.69 -7.12 1.16
CA ALA A 9 -17.21 -7.08 2.54
C ALA A 9 -16.35 -7.86 3.55
N SER A 10 -15.72 -8.97 3.13
CA SER A 10 -14.87 -9.78 4.00
C SER A 10 -13.54 -9.09 4.39
N TYR A 11 -13.18 -8.00 3.72
CA TYR A 11 -11.98 -7.24 4.05
C TYR A 11 -12.23 -6.10 5.02
N THR A 12 -13.50 -5.89 5.42
CA THR A 12 -13.83 -4.90 6.44
C THR A 12 -13.70 -5.52 7.83
N ASP A 13 -13.24 -4.72 8.80
CA ASP A 13 -13.09 -5.16 10.20
C ASP A 13 -14.44 -5.53 10.83
N GLU A 14 -15.55 -4.89 10.38
CA GLU A 14 -16.91 -5.12 10.88
C GLU A 14 -17.92 -5.20 9.73
N PRO A 15 -18.07 -6.37 9.10
CA PRO A 15 -19.00 -6.56 7.97
C PRO A 15 -20.48 -6.29 8.32
N ALA A 16 -20.86 -6.39 9.59
CA ALA A 16 -22.24 -6.15 10.03
C ALA A 16 -22.68 -4.69 9.76
N LEU A 17 -21.78 -3.73 9.76
CA LEU A 17 -22.07 -2.33 9.46
C LEU A 17 -22.66 -2.14 8.06
N VAL A 18 -22.27 -2.98 7.10
CA VAL A 18 -22.76 -2.95 5.73
C VAL A 18 -24.27 -3.22 5.67
N THR A 19 -24.74 -4.18 6.48
CA THR A 19 -26.16 -4.56 6.51
C THR A 19 -27.03 -3.58 7.31
N MET A 20 -26.43 -2.81 8.19
CA MET A 20 -27.12 -1.79 9.01
C MET A 20 -27.27 -0.45 8.29
N ALA A 21 -26.52 -0.21 7.23
CA ALA A 21 -26.52 1.06 6.54
C ALA A 21 -27.75 1.19 5.63
N SER A 22 -28.46 2.33 5.72
CA SER A 22 -29.56 2.68 4.82
C SER A 22 -29.08 3.09 3.42
N SER A 23 -27.83 3.56 3.32
CA SER A 23 -27.17 3.94 2.07
C SER A 23 -25.69 3.54 2.17
N LEU A 24 -25.18 2.94 1.11
CA LEU A 24 -23.81 2.47 1.02
C LEU A 24 -23.09 3.10 -0.17
N VAL A 25 -21.97 3.74 0.10
CA VAL A 25 -21.05 4.27 -0.92
C VAL A 25 -19.73 3.52 -0.78
N VAL A 26 -19.21 3.02 -1.90
CA VAL A 26 -17.93 2.31 -1.97
C VAL A 26 -16.99 3.05 -2.90
N LEU A 27 -15.81 3.42 -2.43
CA LEU A 27 -14.76 4.09 -3.19
C LEU A 27 -13.47 3.27 -3.05
N ASP A 28 -12.99 2.68 -4.14
CA ASP A 28 -11.79 1.82 -4.07
C ASP A 28 -10.99 1.85 -5.37
N HIS A 29 -9.69 1.69 -5.26
CA HIS A 29 -8.75 1.65 -6.39
C HIS A 29 -8.19 0.24 -6.68
N HIS A 30 -8.53 -0.76 -5.87
CA HIS A 30 -8.11 -2.12 -6.11
C HIS A 30 -8.90 -2.77 -7.25
N ARG A 31 -8.28 -3.74 -7.92
CA ARG A 31 -9.01 -4.57 -8.89
C ARG A 31 -10.12 -5.33 -8.18
N GLN A 32 -11.31 -5.25 -8.76
CA GLN A 32 -12.44 -6.00 -8.25
C GLN A 32 -12.22 -7.49 -8.51
N SER A 33 -12.25 -8.30 -7.45
CA SER A 33 -12.14 -9.76 -7.50
C SER A 33 -13.22 -10.36 -6.60
N GLY A 34 -14.01 -11.31 -7.14
CA GLY A 34 -15.05 -11.98 -6.37
C GLY A 34 -16.31 -11.15 -6.14
N GLU A 35 -17.01 -11.43 -5.03
CA GLU A 35 -18.26 -10.77 -4.69
C GLU A 35 -18.01 -9.37 -4.10
N SER A 36 -18.58 -8.37 -4.75
CA SER A 36 -18.60 -7.00 -4.25
C SER A 36 -19.63 -6.80 -3.14
N PHE A 37 -19.66 -5.61 -2.54
CA PHE A 37 -20.69 -5.24 -1.57
C PHE A 37 -22.11 -5.38 -2.16
N PRO A 38 -23.08 -5.89 -1.39
CA PRO A 38 -24.45 -6.05 -1.85
C PRO A 38 -25.13 -4.69 -2.01
N ASN A 39 -25.72 -4.43 -3.18
CA ASN A 39 -26.60 -3.29 -3.47
C ASN A 39 -26.06 -1.92 -2.99
N PRO A 40 -24.84 -1.50 -3.33
CA PRO A 40 -24.37 -0.18 -2.96
C PRO A 40 -25.19 0.91 -3.68
N THR A 41 -25.47 2.01 -2.97
CA THR A 41 -26.10 3.20 -3.56
C THR A 41 -25.19 3.81 -4.62
N LEU A 42 -23.87 3.79 -4.36
CA LEU A 42 -22.82 4.16 -5.30
C LEU A 42 -21.63 3.22 -5.10
N SER A 43 -21.15 2.66 -6.20
CA SER A 43 -19.88 1.93 -6.25
C SER A 43 -18.97 2.59 -7.29
N TYR A 44 -17.90 3.19 -6.85
CA TYR A 44 -16.89 3.81 -7.70
C TYR A 44 -15.56 3.10 -7.48
N ILE A 45 -15.29 2.14 -8.36
CA ILE A 45 -14.07 1.33 -8.35
C ILE A 45 -13.23 1.75 -9.55
N GLU A 46 -12.04 2.31 -9.28
CA GLU A 46 -11.16 2.91 -10.30
C GLU A 46 -9.72 2.41 -10.16
N SER A 47 -9.42 1.29 -10.80
CA SER A 47 -8.11 0.62 -10.70
C SER A 47 -6.94 1.38 -11.35
N TYR A 48 -7.21 2.49 -12.02
CA TYR A 48 -6.17 3.38 -12.56
C TYR A 48 -5.83 4.53 -11.60
N ALA A 49 -6.65 4.78 -10.57
CA ALA A 49 -6.28 5.69 -9.50
C ALA A 49 -5.12 5.11 -8.69
N SER A 50 -4.21 5.97 -8.26
CA SER A 50 -3.03 5.54 -7.50
C SER A 50 -3.34 5.16 -6.06
N SER A 51 -4.43 5.69 -5.51
CA SER A 51 -4.86 5.46 -4.13
C SER A 51 -6.31 5.87 -3.90
N ALA A 52 -6.94 5.35 -2.88
CA ALA A 52 -8.25 5.84 -2.42
C ALA A 52 -8.19 7.31 -1.98
N CYS A 53 -7.06 7.76 -1.43
CA CYS A 53 -6.83 9.16 -1.07
C CYS A 53 -6.85 10.10 -2.28
N GLU A 54 -6.33 9.68 -3.44
CA GLU A 54 -6.45 10.40 -4.71
C GLU A 54 -7.92 10.58 -5.08
N MET A 55 -8.69 9.50 -5.10
CA MET A 55 -10.11 9.51 -5.46
C MET A 55 -10.93 10.42 -4.55
N VAL A 56 -10.71 10.34 -3.23
CA VAL A 56 -11.38 11.21 -2.26
C VAL A 56 -10.98 12.68 -2.45
N ALA A 57 -9.69 12.97 -2.71
CA ALA A 57 -9.22 14.32 -2.98
C ALA A 57 -9.86 14.92 -4.26
N GLU A 58 -10.07 14.12 -5.29
CA GLU A 58 -10.79 14.54 -6.48
C GLU A 58 -12.26 14.87 -6.18
N ILE A 59 -12.96 13.99 -5.48
CA ILE A 59 -14.37 14.18 -5.11
C ILE A 59 -14.55 15.46 -4.28
N LEU A 60 -13.67 15.71 -3.32
CA LEU A 60 -13.73 16.88 -2.45
C LEU A 60 -13.65 18.21 -3.22
N GLN A 61 -13.07 18.25 -4.41
CA GLN A 61 -13.04 19.45 -5.24
C GLN A 61 -14.43 19.84 -5.80
N TYR A 62 -15.38 18.91 -5.81
CA TYR A 62 -16.73 19.10 -6.35
C TYR A 62 -17.82 19.21 -5.27
N VAL A 63 -17.50 18.97 -4.00
CA VAL A 63 -18.47 19.01 -2.89
C VAL A 63 -18.87 20.44 -2.50
N GLY A 64 -18.18 21.46 -3.02
CA GLY A 64 -18.46 22.87 -2.75
C GLY A 64 -17.85 23.38 -1.43
N ASP A 65 -18.14 24.65 -1.11
CA ASP A 65 -17.51 25.38 0.00
C ASP A 65 -17.93 24.91 1.41
N GLU A 66 -18.92 24.04 1.50
CA GLU A 66 -19.46 23.54 2.77
C GLU A 66 -18.47 22.58 3.46
N VAL A 67 -17.64 21.88 2.70
CA VAL A 67 -16.61 20.96 3.20
C VAL A 67 -15.25 21.61 3.07
N LYS A 68 -14.68 22.03 4.20
CA LYS A 68 -13.33 22.59 4.27
C LYS A 68 -12.36 21.57 4.86
N LEU A 69 -11.44 21.11 4.05
CA LEU A 69 -10.36 20.24 4.50
C LEU A 69 -9.40 21.00 5.39
N LYS A 70 -9.15 20.50 6.60
CA LYS A 70 -8.16 21.06 7.52
C LYS A 70 -6.74 20.65 7.09
N SER A 71 -5.75 21.46 7.43
CA SER A 71 -4.37 21.23 6.99
C SER A 71 -3.82 19.86 7.42
N TYR A 72 -4.16 19.38 8.61
CA TYR A 72 -3.72 18.05 9.06
C TYR A 72 -4.44 16.89 8.33
N GLU A 73 -5.71 17.08 7.95
CA GLU A 73 -6.44 16.11 7.13
C GLU A 73 -5.81 16.03 5.72
N ALA A 74 -5.43 17.19 5.17
CA ALA A 74 -4.69 17.26 3.91
C ALA A 74 -3.30 16.60 4.02
N ASP A 75 -2.59 16.72 5.15
CA ASP A 75 -1.32 16.03 5.40
C ASP A 75 -1.51 14.51 5.37
N VAL A 76 -2.53 13.99 6.05
CA VAL A 76 -2.80 12.55 6.13
C VAL A 76 -3.18 11.98 4.76
N MET A 77 -4.08 12.66 4.03
CA MET A 77 -4.45 12.22 2.66
C MET A 77 -3.25 12.25 1.71
N TYR A 78 -2.42 13.28 1.79
CA TYR A 78 -1.18 13.36 1.01
C TYR A 78 -0.24 12.19 1.37
N SER A 79 -0.11 11.87 2.66
CA SER A 79 0.69 10.74 3.14
C SER A 79 0.18 9.41 2.58
N GLY A 80 -1.14 9.21 2.52
CA GLY A 80 -1.75 8.03 1.90
C GLY A 80 -1.37 7.87 0.42
N ILE A 81 -1.45 8.96 -0.36
CA ILE A 81 -0.99 8.94 -1.75
C ILE A 81 0.50 8.56 -1.83
N MET A 82 1.36 9.13 -0.96
CA MET A 82 2.79 8.80 -0.94
C MET A 82 3.05 7.32 -0.62
N ILE A 83 2.29 6.74 0.31
CA ILE A 83 2.45 5.33 0.71
C ILE A 83 2.09 4.42 -0.46
N ASP A 84 0.92 4.59 -1.06
CA ASP A 84 0.43 3.72 -2.13
C ASP A 84 1.26 3.83 -3.41
N THR A 85 1.81 5.01 -3.67
CA THR A 85 2.67 5.27 -4.83
C THR A 85 4.16 5.01 -4.56
N ASN A 86 4.53 4.53 -3.38
CA ASN A 86 5.93 4.44 -2.96
C ASN A 86 6.69 5.76 -3.26
N ASN A 87 6.24 6.86 -2.68
CA ASN A 87 6.79 8.21 -2.92
C ASN A 87 6.77 8.64 -4.41
N PHE A 88 5.67 8.37 -5.10
CA PHE A 88 5.45 8.68 -6.52
C PHE A 88 6.34 7.88 -7.50
N LEU A 89 6.89 6.75 -7.07
CA LEU A 89 7.66 5.83 -7.93
C LEU A 89 6.74 4.83 -8.64
N ASN A 90 5.64 4.42 -8.00
CA ASN A 90 4.73 3.41 -8.51
C ASN A 90 3.43 4.04 -9.01
N LYS A 91 3.19 3.97 -10.31
CA LYS A 91 1.92 4.32 -10.98
C LYS A 91 1.33 5.72 -10.67
N PRO A 92 2.10 6.79 -10.44
CA PRO A 92 1.51 8.11 -10.35
C PRO A 92 1.01 8.53 -11.74
N GLY A 93 -0.27 8.85 -11.84
CA GLY A 93 -0.88 9.44 -13.03
C GLY A 93 -0.93 10.98 -12.94
N VAL A 94 -1.40 11.64 -13.99
CA VAL A 94 -1.66 13.09 -13.95
C VAL A 94 -2.63 13.44 -12.83
N ARG A 95 -3.69 12.65 -12.66
CA ARG A 95 -4.69 12.80 -11.58
C ARG A 95 -4.07 12.78 -10.20
N THR A 96 -3.07 11.91 -9.97
CA THR A 96 -2.32 11.84 -8.70
C THR A 96 -1.67 13.20 -8.36
N PHE A 97 -1.01 13.82 -9.35
CA PHE A 97 -0.36 15.12 -9.14
C PHE A 97 -1.37 16.26 -9.00
N GLU A 98 -2.52 16.20 -9.66
CA GLU A 98 -3.62 17.15 -9.48
C GLU A 98 -4.22 17.06 -8.08
N ALA A 99 -4.47 15.84 -7.58
CA ALA A 99 -4.91 15.59 -6.21
C ALA A 99 -3.91 16.13 -5.18
N VAL A 100 -2.62 15.85 -5.38
CA VAL A 100 -1.53 16.37 -4.55
C VAL A 100 -1.49 17.91 -4.57
N ALA A 101 -1.63 18.52 -5.74
CA ALA A 101 -1.68 20.00 -5.86
C ALA A 101 -2.90 20.58 -5.12
N PHE A 102 -4.06 19.92 -5.19
CA PHE A 102 -5.24 20.30 -4.41
C PHE A 102 -4.97 20.22 -2.91
N LEU A 103 -4.44 19.10 -2.41
CA LEU A 103 -4.10 18.93 -1.00
C LEU A 103 -3.08 19.98 -0.52
N ARG A 104 -2.11 20.34 -1.36
CA ARG A 104 -1.18 21.46 -1.07
C ARG A 104 -1.91 22.79 -0.92
N ARG A 105 -2.89 23.09 -1.77
CA ARG A 105 -3.74 24.29 -1.64
C ARG A 105 -4.57 24.28 -0.36
N CYS A 106 -5.00 23.09 0.10
CA CYS A 106 -5.68 22.90 1.38
C CYS A 106 -4.77 23.00 2.61
N GLY A 107 -3.46 23.21 2.41
CA GLY A 107 -2.50 23.45 3.49
C GLY A 107 -1.68 22.23 3.92
N ALA A 108 -1.65 21.17 3.12
CA ALA A 108 -0.70 20.06 3.34
C ALA A 108 0.74 20.57 3.35
N ASP A 109 1.56 20.10 4.30
CA ASP A 109 2.94 20.52 4.47
C ASP A 109 3.91 19.35 4.47
N ILE A 110 4.84 19.38 3.53
CA ILE A 110 5.81 18.28 3.30
C ILE A 110 6.67 18.02 4.53
N SER A 111 6.98 19.05 5.32
CA SER A 111 7.80 18.88 6.53
C SER A 111 7.03 18.15 7.63
N ARG A 112 5.73 18.43 7.77
CA ARG A 112 4.85 17.68 8.70
C ARG A 112 4.67 16.25 8.24
N ILE A 113 4.37 16.04 6.95
CA ILE A 113 4.22 14.72 6.32
C ILE A 113 5.49 13.88 6.51
N ARG A 114 6.67 14.47 6.24
CA ARG A 114 7.94 13.77 6.46
C ARG A 114 8.14 13.35 7.92
N LYS A 115 7.70 14.18 8.88
CA LYS A 115 7.77 13.81 10.30
C LYS A 115 6.82 12.65 10.64
N LEU A 116 5.64 12.62 10.03
CA LEU A 116 4.64 11.56 10.21
C LEU A 116 5.14 10.21 9.68
N LEU A 117 5.84 10.21 8.55
CA LEU A 117 6.33 8.99 7.88
C LEU A 117 7.71 8.49 8.37
N ARG A 118 8.25 9.06 9.44
CA ARG A 118 9.53 8.61 9.99
C ARG A 118 9.38 7.26 10.67
N CYS A 119 10.37 6.41 10.46
CA CYS A 119 10.54 5.20 11.28
C CYS A 119 11.42 5.48 12.50
N ASP A 120 11.35 4.61 13.49
CA ASP A 120 12.27 4.62 14.61
C ASP A 120 13.66 4.06 14.23
N ILE A 121 14.64 4.26 15.13
CA ILE A 121 16.02 3.85 14.88
C ILE A 121 16.19 2.32 14.84
N ASN A 122 15.35 1.56 15.53
CA ASN A 122 15.44 0.10 15.56
C ASN A 122 14.93 -0.48 14.24
N GLU A 123 13.76 0.00 13.74
CA GLU A 123 13.29 -0.35 12.41
C GLU A 123 14.35 -0.03 11.35
N TYR A 124 14.97 1.17 11.43
CA TYR A 124 16.01 1.56 10.49
C TYR A 124 17.22 0.62 10.51
N LYS A 125 17.69 0.21 11.71
CA LYS A 125 18.81 -0.74 11.86
C LYS A 125 18.46 -2.12 11.31
N ILE A 126 17.27 -2.62 11.58
CA ILE A 126 16.79 -3.92 11.08
C ILE A 126 16.78 -3.91 9.55
N ARG A 127 16.24 -2.85 8.93
CA ARG A 127 16.24 -2.70 7.48
C ARG A 127 17.66 -2.67 6.91
N ALA A 128 18.56 -1.87 7.49
CA ALA A 128 19.95 -1.77 7.06
C ALA A 128 20.67 -3.12 7.14
N GLN A 129 20.41 -3.90 8.19
CA GLN A 129 21.00 -5.24 8.35
C GLN A 129 20.46 -6.23 7.33
N ALA A 130 19.15 -6.22 7.05
CA ALA A 130 18.56 -7.08 6.03
C ALA A 130 19.11 -6.75 4.63
N VAL A 131 19.24 -5.47 4.30
CA VAL A 131 19.87 -5.02 3.04
C VAL A 131 21.34 -5.47 2.96
N GLN A 132 22.11 -5.33 4.04
CA GLN A 132 23.51 -5.77 4.08
C GLN A 132 23.68 -7.27 3.82
N ASN A 133 22.74 -8.08 4.32
CA ASN A 133 22.77 -9.55 4.23
C ASN A 133 22.00 -10.09 3.02
N THR A 134 21.63 -9.23 2.08
CA THR A 134 20.86 -9.63 0.89
C THR A 134 21.71 -10.51 -0.03
N GLU A 135 21.14 -11.61 -0.46
CA GLU A 135 21.72 -12.48 -1.48
C GLU A 135 21.19 -12.11 -2.87
N ILE A 136 22.10 -12.03 -3.84
CA ILE A 136 21.72 -11.76 -5.24
C ILE A 136 21.75 -13.07 -6.03
N PHE A 137 20.60 -13.45 -6.53
CA PHE A 137 20.41 -14.65 -7.34
C PHE A 137 20.28 -14.29 -8.81
N MET A 138 21.02 -14.99 -9.69
CA MET A 138 21.03 -14.79 -11.16
C MET A 138 21.22 -13.30 -11.55
N GLU A 139 21.99 -12.52 -10.79
CA GLU A 139 22.30 -11.11 -11.02
C GLU A 139 21.09 -10.14 -10.97
N HIS A 140 19.85 -10.63 -10.87
CA HIS A 140 18.64 -9.84 -11.04
C HIS A 140 17.62 -9.98 -9.89
N TYR A 141 17.80 -10.95 -9.01
CA TYR A 141 16.86 -11.24 -7.94
C TYR A 141 17.51 -11.02 -6.59
N ALA A 142 16.97 -10.13 -5.79
CA ALA A 142 17.43 -9.89 -4.44
C ALA A 142 16.57 -10.68 -3.44
N ILE A 143 17.20 -11.50 -2.63
CA ILE A 143 16.54 -12.31 -1.60
C ILE A 143 17.13 -11.89 -0.26
N ALA A 144 16.29 -11.43 0.66
CA ALA A 144 16.70 -11.00 1.99
C ALA A 144 15.88 -11.72 3.07
N GLN A 145 16.53 -11.95 4.19
CA GLN A 145 15.88 -12.37 5.43
C GLN A 145 15.80 -11.17 6.36
N CYS A 146 14.65 -10.95 6.97
CA CYS A 146 14.39 -9.88 7.90
C CYS A 146 14.00 -10.46 9.25
N ASP A 147 14.86 -10.26 10.25
CA ASP A 147 14.50 -10.47 11.65
C ASP A 147 13.86 -9.19 12.19
N ALA A 148 12.54 -9.12 12.10
CA ALA A 148 11.77 -7.96 12.53
C ALA A 148 11.26 -8.07 13.98
N ASN A 149 11.90 -8.87 14.81
CA ASN A 149 11.57 -8.99 16.22
C ASN A 149 11.68 -7.64 16.93
N GLY A 150 10.62 -7.25 17.63
CA GLY A 150 10.54 -5.97 18.33
C GLY A 150 10.05 -4.78 17.48
N CYS A 151 9.70 -4.98 16.22
CA CYS A 151 8.97 -4.00 15.41
C CYS A 151 7.47 -4.07 15.68
N GLU A 152 6.79 -2.93 15.64
CA GLU A 152 5.32 -2.88 15.76
C GLU A 152 4.60 -3.61 14.62
N SER A 153 5.18 -3.57 13.42
CA SER A 153 4.57 -4.14 12.21
C SER A 153 5.63 -4.86 11.35
N PRO A 154 6.04 -6.08 11.72
CA PRO A 154 7.11 -6.82 11.04
C PRO A 154 6.88 -7.01 9.53
N THR A 155 5.66 -7.31 9.12
CA THR A 155 5.31 -7.50 7.70
C THR A 155 5.46 -6.23 6.87
N ILE A 156 5.16 -5.06 7.47
CA ILE A 156 5.36 -3.75 6.82
C ILE A 156 6.86 -3.47 6.67
N VAL A 157 7.67 -3.84 7.65
CA VAL A 157 9.14 -3.69 7.57
C VAL A 157 9.69 -4.53 6.41
N GLY A 158 9.25 -5.78 6.26
CA GLY A 158 9.63 -6.63 5.13
C GLY A 158 9.23 -6.04 3.77
N ALA A 159 8.04 -5.45 3.67
CA ALA A 159 7.59 -4.77 2.47
C ALA A 159 8.42 -3.51 2.13
N LYS A 160 8.82 -2.73 3.13
CA LYS A 160 9.72 -1.56 2.96
C LYS A 160 11.10 -1.99 2.46
N ILE A 161 11.68 -3.07 3.02
CA ILE A 161 12.96 -3.64 2.57
C ILE A 161 12.86 -4.09 1.12
N ALA A 162 11.76 -4.76 0.74
CA ALA A 162 11.56 -5.22 -0.63
C ALA A 162 11.52 -4.05 -1.63
N ASN A 163 10.87 -2.94 -1.27
CA ASN A 163 10.89 -1.72 -2.08
C ASN A 163 12.31 -1.11 -2.18
N GLU A 164 13.04 -1.02 -1.05
CA GLU A 164 14.38 -0.44 -0.99
C GLU A 164 15.39 -1.23 -1.84
N LEU A 165 15.32 -2.56 -1.81
CA LEU A 165 16.16 -3.43 -2.63
C LEU A 165 15.86 -3.31 -4.13
N LEU A 166 14.63 -2.94 -4.48
CA LEU A 166 14.24 -2.76 -5.87
C LEU A 166 14.87 -1.51 -6.51
N ASP A 167 15.31 -0.56 -5.69
CA ASP A 167 16.03 0.65 -6.16
C ASP A 167 17.51 0.37 -6.53
N VAL A 168 18.00 -0.85 -6.29
CA VAL A 168 19.37 -1.25 -6.63
C VAL A 168 19.47 -1.57 -8.11
N ASP A 169 20.49 -1.02 -8.78
CA ASP A 169 20.74 -1.26 -10.21
C ASP A 169 20.76 -2.75 -10.56
N LYS A 170 20.20 -3.12 -11.70
CA LYS A 170 20.02 -4.48 -12.23
C LYS A 170 19.06 -5.39 -11.47
N ILE A 171 18.57 -5.01 -10.30
CA ILE A 171 17.57 -5.81 -9.59
C ILE A 171 16.21 -5.63 -10.26
N LYS A 172 15.62 -6.74 -10.66
CA LYS A 172 14.32 -6.80 -11.34
C LYS A 172 13.20 -7.27 -10.42
N ALA A 173 13.53 -8.11 -9.44
CA ALA A 173 12.59 -8.50 -8.41
C ALA A 173 13.28 -8.76 -7.07
N THR A 174 12.53 -8.56 -6.01
CA THR A 174 12.97 -8.70 -4.62
C THR A 174 12.03 -9.60 -3.85
N PHE A 175 12.57 -10.42 -2.97
CA PHE A 175 11.82 -11.31 -2.10
C PHE A 175 12.38 -11.17 -0.68
N VAL A 176 11.56 -10.69 0.24
CA VAL A 176 11.95 -10.51 1.64
C VAL A 176 11.15 -11.45 2.52
N LEU A 177 11.86 -12.32 3.21
CA LEU A 177 11.29 -13.30 4.13
C LEU A 177 11.36 -12.73 5.55
N THR A 178 10.20 -12.51 6.16
CA THR A 178 10.08 -11.97 7.52
C THR A 178 9.47 -13.02 8.42
N GLU A 179 10.23 -13.48 9.41
CA GLU A 179 9.72 -14.38 10.43
C GLU A 179 8.96 -13.57 11.50
N TYR A 180 7.72 -13.98 11.76
CA TYR A 180 6.87 -13.38 12.79
C TYR A 180 5.82 -14.37 13.29
N GLU A 181 5.69 -14.51 14.61
CA GLU A 181 4.71 -15.40 15.28
C GLU A 181 4.72 -16.85 14.76
N GLY A 182 5.91 -17.39 14.49
CA GLY A 182 6.07 -18.77 14.01
C GLY A 182 5.65 -18.99 12.55
N LYS A 183 5.51 -17.95 11.79
CA LYS A 183 5.22 -17.96 10.34
C LYS A 183 6.26 -17.16 9.58
N VAL A 184 6.40 -17.45 8.31
CA VAL A 184 7.24 -16.67 7.39
C VAL A 184 6.35 -15.90 6.43
N TYR A 185 6.41 -14.58 6.52
CA TYR A 185 5.77 -13.66 5.58
C TYR A 185 6.74 -13.32 4.47
N VAL A 186 6.34 -13.52 3.23
CA VAL A 186 7.16 -13.17 2.07
C VAL A 186 6.57 -11.92 1.40
N SER A 187 7.38 -10.86 1.34
CA SER A 187 7.05 -9.66 0.57
C SER A 187 7.82 -9.69 -0.75
N ALA A 188 7.10 -9.68 -1.87
CA ALA A 188 7.69 -9.68 -3.20
C ALA A 188 7.39 -8.38 -3.93
N ARG A 189 8.40 -7.83 -4.60
CA ARG A 189 8.28 -6.64 -5.46
C ARG A 189 8.99 -6.87 -6.78
N SER A 190 8.54 -6.20 -7.83
CA SER A 190 9.20 -6.25 -9.13
C SER A 190 9.01 -4.96 -9.92
N ILE A 191 9.86 -4.77 -10.90
CA ILE A 191 9.73 -3.75 -11.94
C ILE A 191 9.64 -4.45 -13.30
N ASP A 192 9.26 -3.68 -14.31
CA ASP A 192 9.13 -4.11 -15.69
C ASP A 192 8.14 -5.30 -15.89
N GLU A 193 8.56 -6.28 -16.63
CA GLU A 193 7.72 -7.39 -17.10
C GLU A 193 7.61 -8.57 -16.09
N LEU A 194 8.33 -8.52 -14.97
CA LEU A 194 8.31 -9.60 -14.00
C LEU A 194 7.02 -9.59 -13.17
N ASN A 195 6.33 -10.71 -13.22
CA ASN A 195 5.08 -10.89 -12.49
C ASN A 195 5.32 -11.69 -11.20
N VAL A 196 5.52 -10.97 -10.07
CA VAL A 196 5.70 -11.61 -8.75
C VAL A 196 4.41 -12.19 -8.18
N GLN A 197 3.24 -11.76 -8.67
CA GLN A 197 1.95 -12.32 -8.27
C GLN A 197 1.89 -13.81 -8.55
N ILE A 198 2.28 -14.24 -9.77
CA ILE A 198 2.27 -15.66 -10.15
C ILE A 198 3.17 -16.49 -9.23
N VAL A 199 4.30 -15.92 -8.80
CA VAL A 199 5.21 -16.61 -7.88
C VAL A 199 4.55 -16.78 -6.51
N MET A 200 3.95 -15.71 -5.98
CA MET A 200 3.29 -15.75 -4.68
C MET A 200 2.04 -16.61 -4.68
N GLU A 201 1.24 -16.60 -5.74
CA GLU A 201 0.07 -17.49 -5.89
C GLU A 201 0.45 -18.98 -5.85
N ARG A 202 1.59 -19.37 -6.44
CA ARG A 202 2.11 -20.75 -6.34
C ARG A 202 2.51 -21.14 -4.92
N LEU A 203 2.77 -20.16 -4.07
CA LEU A 203 3.09 -20.36 -2.65
C LEU A 203 1.86 -20.15 -1.75
N GLY A 204 0.66 -20.06 -2.34
CA GLY A 204 -0.59 -19.89 -1.58
C GLY A 204 -0.91 -18.45 -1.19
N GLY A 205 -0.19 -17.48 -1.74
CA GLY A 205 -0.40 -16.04 -1.52
C GLY A 205 -1.14 -15.36 -2.67
N GLY A 206 -0.88 -14.05 -2.85
CA GLY A 206 -1.51 -13.25 -3.90
C GLY A 206 -0.98 -11.82 -3.92
N GLY A 207 -1.67 -10.97 -4.67
CA GLY A 207 -1.34 -9.56 -4.80
C GLY A 207 -1.51 -9.04 -6.22
N HIS A 208 -0.64 -8.12 -6.61
CA HIS A 208 -0.59 -7.53 -7.94
C HIS A 208 0.69 -7.96 -8.68
N ILE A 209 0.73 -7.68 -9.98
CA ILE A 209 1.86 -8.03 -10.86
C ILE A 209 3.21 -7.63 -10.24
N ASN A 210 3.32 -6.41 -9.72
CA ASN A 210 4.56 -5.84 -9.21
C ASN A 210 4.67 -5.80 -7.69
N SER A 211 3.61 -6.20 -6.96
CA SER A 211 3.57 -6.19 -5.51
C SER A 211 2.69 -7.33 -5.02
N ALA A 212 3.29 -8.33 -4.45
CA ALA A 212 2.59 -9.52 -3.97
C ALA A 212 3.20 -10.03 -2.68
N GLY A 213 2.52 -10.94 -2.00
CA GLY A 213 3.01 -11.54 -0.78
C GLY A 213 2.36 -12.88 -0.50
N THR A 214 2.96 -13.63 0.41
CA THR A 214 2.41 -14.87 0.92
C THR A 214 2.77 -15.07 2.38
N GLN A 215 2.04 -15.92 3.04
CA GLN A 215 2.32 -16.39 4.39
C GLN A 215 2.57 -17.90 4.31
N LEU A 216 3.72 -18.32 4.78
CA LEU A 216 4.11 -19.73 4.86
C LEU A 216 4.06 -20.17 6.32
N GLU A 217 3.53 -21.36 6.55
CA GLU A 217 3.70 -22.00 7.86
C GLU A 217 5.19 -22.32 8.04
N ASN A 218 5.68 -22.26 9.28
CA ASN A 218 7.07 -22.57 9.59
C ASN A 218 7.41 -23.99 9.11
N CYS A 219 8.40 -24.06 8.22
CA CYS A 219 8.97 -25.31 7.73
C CYS A 219 10.11 -25.77 8.64
#